data_81ba22a31ab714a16aaf56c0f687e7df
#
_entry.id   81ba22a31ab714a16aaf56c0f687e7df
#
_cell.length_a   1.000
_cell.length_b   1.000
_cell.length_c   1.000
_cell.angle_alpha   90.00
_cell.angle_beta   90.00
_cell.angle_gamma   90.00
#
_symmetry.space_group_name_H-M   'P 1'
#
loop_
_entity.id
_entity.type
_entity.pdbx_description
1 polymer ?
#
loop_
_entity_poly.entity_id
_entity_poly.type
_entity_poly.pdbx_seq_one_letter_code
_entity_poly.pdbx_strand_id
1 'polypeptide(L)'
;MKFVKYNDNKSVTIPPAVLTVCGLDDEGKLEMAGAKGAVILSKSEMTAMEMVRTILALTDRAGQLMRELTDLCGSCEGCTEGHCTFRDADIEELIRPAVTVPDWARAEADIAPDAKLDCYVDEDSGVITVCEADNDFDLSDVSPVILYALRKSGCCLSALEDALMENDIIYDK
;
A
#
# COMPACT_ATOMS: atom_id res chain seq x y z
N MET A 1 5.11 -19.15 -9.18
CA MET A 1 4.26 -20.28 -8.72
C MET A 1 3.46 -19.79 -7.54
N LYS A 2 2.12 -19.95 -7.52
CA LYS A 2 1.23 -19.49 -6.44
C LYS A 2 0.71 -20.72 -5.69
N PHE A 3 0.98 -20.81 -4.38
CA PHE A 3 0.38 -21.81 -3.50
C PHE A 3 -0.66 -21.15 -2.63
N VAL A 4 -1.87 -21.69 -2.59
CA VAL A 4 -2.96 -21.19 -1.75
C VAL A 4 -3.23 -22.22 -0.67
N LYS A 5 -3.17 -21.79 0.60
CA LYS A 5 -3.49 -22.62 1.77
C LYS A 5 -4.39 -21.82 2.70
N TYR A 6 -5.50 -22.41 3.11
CA TYR A 6 -6.35 -21.85 4.17
C TYR A 6 -5.66 -22.07 5.52
N ASN A 7 -5.62 -21.03 6.35
CA ASN A 7 -4.91 -21.03 7.62
C ASN A 7 -5.90 -21.27 8.79
N ASP A 8 -6.25 -22.52 9.02
CA ASP A 8 -7.19 -22.90 10.09
C ASP A 8 -6.55 -22.88 11.49
N ASN A 9 -5.20 -22.92 11.61
CA ASN A 9 -4.50 -23.17 12.87
C ASN A 9 -3.43 -22.13 13.25
N LYS A 10 -3.45 -20.92 12.70
CA LYS A 10 -2.44 -19.86 12.98
C LYS A 10 -0.96 -20.28 12.73
N SER A 11 -0.70 -21.45 12.12
CA SER A 11 0.62 -21.92 11.73
C SER A 11 0.62 -22.28 10.26
N VAL A 12 1.66 -21.81 9.52
CA VAL A 12 1.86 -22.12 8.12
C VAL A 12 3.07 -23.05 8.01
N THR A 13 2.82 -24.27 7.52
CA THR A 13 3.90 -25.20 7.21
C THR A 13 4.26 -25.07 5.73
N ILE A 14 5.51 -24.74 5.44
CA ILE A 14 6.02 -24.65 4.07
C ILE A 14 6.42 -26.07 3.63
N PRO A 15 5.86 -26.60 2.51
CA PRO A 15 6.25 -27.90 2.01
C PRO A 15 7.74 -27.93 1.62
N PRO A 16 8.49 -29.03 1.90
CA PRO A 16 9.90 -29.14 1.51
C PRO A 16 10.15 -28.87 0.02
N ALA A 17 9.28 -29.35 -0.85
CA ALA A 17 9.38 -29.09 -2.28
C ALA A 17 9.38 -27.59 -2.64
N VAL A 18 8.68 -26.74 -1.88
CA VAL A 18 8.67 -25.28 -2.07
C VAL A 18 10.02 -24.71 -1.65
N LEU A 19 10.57 -25.15 -0.52
CA LEU A 19 11.89 -24.73 -0.07
C LEU A 19 12.96 -25.07 -1.10
N THR A 20 12.94 -26.29 -1.64
CA THR A 20 13.87 -26.73 -2.69
C THR A 20 13.75 -25.86 -3.96
N VAL A 21 12.53 -25.62 -4.44
CA VAL A 21 12.31 -24.79 -5.65
C VAL A 21 12.78 -23.34 -5.43
N CYS A 22 12.68 -22.84 -4.19
CA CYS A 22 13.15 -21.50 -3.82
C CYS A 22 14.65 -21.48 -3.46
N GLY A 23 15.34 -22.64 -3.43
CA GLY A 23 16.73 -22.75 -2.98
C GLY A 23 16.91 -22.37 -1.51
N LEU A 24 15.92 -22.68 -0.68
CA LEU A 24 15.89 -22.40 0.76
C LEU A 24 16.03 -23.69 1.59
N ASP A 25 16.37 -24.81 0.98
CA ASP A 25 16.51 -26.13 1.59
C ASP A 25 17.95 -26.44 2.08
N ASP A 26 18.90 -25.56 1.83
CA ASP A 26 20.26 -25.67 2.35
C ASP A 26 20.28 -25.43 3.87
N GLU A 27 21.28 -25.97 4.58
CA GLU A 27 21.47 -25.85 6.04
C GLU A 27 21.76 -24.39 6.53
N GLY A 28 21.50 -23.39 5.70
CA GLY A 28 21.71 -21.97 5.97
C GLY A 28 20.66 -21.37 6.93
N LYS A 29 21.01 -20.24 7.53
CA LYS A 29 20.07 -19.44 8.31
C LYS A 29 19.06 -18.76 7.39
N LEU A 30 17.79 -18.83 7.76
CA LEU A 30 16.71 -18.11 7.09
C LEU A 30 16.35 -16.84 7.86
N GLU A 31 16.11 -15.78 7.15
CA GLU A 31 15.51 -14.54 7.66
C GLU A 31 14.06 -14.47 7.29
N MET A 32 13.24 -13.94 8.20
CA MET A 32 11.83 -13.71 7.99
C MET A 32 11.53 -12.23 8.19
N ALA A 33 11.08 -11.58 7.14
CA ALA A 33 10.61 -10.20 7.19
C ALA A 33 9.07 -10.19 7.14
N GLY A 34 8.46 -9.57 8.15
CA GLY A 34 7.00 -9.39 8.21
C GLY A 34 6.61 -8.01 7.70
N ALA A 35 5.56 -7.97 6.88
CA ALA A 35 4.85 -6.75 6.51
C ALA A 35 3.34 -6.99 6.73
N LYS A 36 2.54 -5.92 6.88
CA LYS A 36 1.09 -6.08 7.00
C LYS A 36 0.57 -6.85 5.77
N GLY A 37 -0.07 -7.99 5.99
CA GLY A 37 -0.60 -8.86 4.92
C GLY A 37 0.43 -9.73 4.19
N ALA A 38 1.73 -9.67 4.53
CA ALA A 38 2.75 -10.49 3.86
C ALA A 38 3.87 -10.95 4.81
N VAL A 39 4.44 -12.10 4.50
CA VAL A 39 5.69 -12.59 5.12
C VAL A 39 6.65 -12.96 4.00
N ILE A 40 7.86 -12.46 4.07
CA ILE A 40 8.94 -12.76 3.13
C ILE A 40 9.96 -13.65 3.87
N LEU A 41 10.27 -14.79 3.29
CA LEU A 41 11.30 -15.69 3.79
C LEU A 41 12.48 -15.68 2.80
N SER A 42 13.68 -15.45 3.30
CA SER A 42 14.89 -15.38 2.48
C SER A 42 16.07 -16.01 3.18
N LYS A 43 17.16 -16.27 2.46
CA LYS A 43 18.44 -16.61 3.09
C LYS A 43 19.00 -15.42 3.82
N SER A 44 19.61 -15.60 5.00
CA SER A 44 20.29 -14.53 5.73
C SER A 44 21.58 -14.06 5.05
N GLU A 45 22.25 -15.00 4.36
CA GLU A 45 23.47 -14.71 3.60
C GLU A 45 23.23 -15.01 2.13
N MET A 46 23.09 -13.96 1.33
CA MET A 46 22.91 -14.07 -0.12
C MET A 46 24.12 -13.52 -0.86
N THR A 47 24.50 -14.18 -1.94
CA THR A 47 25.42 -13.62 -2.92
C THR A 47 24.74 -12.46 -3.68
N ALA A 48 25.53 -11.58 -4.28
CA ALA A 48 24.99 -10.46 -5.07
C ALA A 48 24.01 -10.94 -6.18
N MET A 49 24.30 -12.07 -6.81
CA MET A 49 23.42 -12.65 -7.83
C MET A 49 22.12 -13.17 -7.26
N GLU A 50 22.13 -13.80 -6.08
CA GLU A 50 20.91 -14.23 -5.38
C GLU A 50 20.06 -13.02 -4.97
N MET A 51 20.69 -11.94 -4.46
CA MET A 51 19.98 -10.68 -4.17
C MET A 51 19.27 -10.13 -5.41
N VAL A 52 19.95 -10.06 -6.56
CA VAL A 52 19.36 -9.59 -7.81
C VAL A 52 18.16 -10.45 -8.22
N ARG A 53 18.30 -11.79 -8.16
CA ARG A 53 17.20 -12.71 -8.49
C ARG A 53 16.01 -12.54 -7.53
N THR A 54 16.28 -12.36 -6.25
CA THR A 54 15.23 -12.10 -5.25
C THR A 54 14.51 -10.79 -5.52
N ILE A 55 15.24 -9.71 -5.81
CA ILE A 55 14.66 -8.40 -6.19
C ILE A 55 13.77 -8.55 -7.42
N LEU A 56 14.23 -9.25 -8.45
CA LEU A 56 13.44 -9.48 -9.67
C LEU A 56 12.16 -10.27 -9.36
N ALA A 57 12.22 -11.32 -8.55
CA ALA A 57 11.05 -12.10 -8.16
C ALA A 57 10.03 -11.29 -7.34
N LEU A 58 10.50 -10.44 -6.42
CA LEU A 58 9.66 -9.54 -5.63
C LEU A 58 9.01 -8.47 -6.52
N THR A 59 9.76 -7.92 -7.47
CA THR A 59 9.24 -6.95 -8.44
C THR A 59 8.16 -7.57 -9.34
N ASP A 60 8.36 -8.81 -9.77
CA ASP A 60 7.37 -9.54 -10.57
C ASP A 60 6.09 -9.79 -9.77
N ARG A 61 6.21 -10.16 -8.49
CA ARG A 61 5.06 -10.30 -7.58
C ARG A 61 4.35 -8.97 -7.34
N ALA A 62 5.09 -7.89 -7.12
CA ALA A 62 4.50 -6.55 -7.00
C ALA A 62 3.71 -6.17 -8.26
N GLY A 63 4.25 -6.42 -9.45
CA GLY A 63 3.54 -6.19 -10.71
C GLY A 63 2.26 -7.03 -10.86
N GLN A 64 2.23 -8.26 -10.32
CA GLN A 64 1.01 -9.06 -10.27
C GLN A 64 -0.04 -8.47 -9.33
N LEU A 65 0.37 -8.05 -8.12
CA LEU A 65 -0.52 -7.40 -7.15
C LEU A 65 -1.10 -6.08 -7.70
N MET A 66 -0.29 -5.29 -8.42
CA MET A 66 -0.76 -4.07 -9.08
C MET A 66 -1.84 -4.36 -10.12
N ARG A 67 -1.70 -5.43 -10.91
CA ARG A 67 -2.75 -5.85 -11.87
C ARG A 67 -4.01 -6.32 -11.14
N GLU A 68 -3.84 -7.17 -10.12
CA GLU A 68 -4.97 -7.63 -9.29
C GLU A 68 -5.71 -6.42 -8.68
N LEU A 69 -4.98 -5.40 -8.19
CA LEU A 69 -5.56 -4.17 -7.64
C LEU A 69 -6.27 -3.34 -8.71
N THR A 70 -5.69 -3.20 -9.91
CA THR A 70 -6.31 -2.50 -11.04
C THR A 70 -7.66 -3.14 -11.42
N ASP A 71 -7.71 -4.47 -11.43
CA ASP A 71 -8.92 -5.23 -11.75
C ASP A 71 -10.00 -5.07 -10.65
N LEU A 72 -9.60 -4.93 -9.39
CA LEU A 72 -10.50 -4.74 -8.26
C LEU A 72 -11.08 -3.32 -8.20
N CYS A 73 -10.22 -2.30 -8.33
CA CYS A 73 -10.65 -0.89 -8.28
C CYS A 73 -11.55 -0.52 -9.46
N GLY A 74 -11.27 -1.05 -10.67
CA GLY A 74 -12.04 -0.71 -11.86
C GLY A 74 -11.82 0.74 -12.32
N SER A 75 -12.88 1.39 -12.80
CA SER A 75 -12.88 2.79 -13.27
C SER A 75 -13.98 3.59 -12.58
N CYS A 76 -13.67 4.82 -12.16
CA CYS A 76 -14.66 5.75 -11.60
C CYS A 76 -15.58 6.35 -12.70
N GLU A 77 -16.65 7.05 -12.29
CA GLU A 77 -17.53 7.77 -13.23
C GLU A 77 -16.76 8.76 -14.10
N GLY A 78 -15.82 9.52 -13.51
CA GLY A 78 -14.99 10.46 -14.25
C GLY A 78 -14.14 9.80 -15.35
N CYS A 79 -13.66 8.58 -15.13
CA CYS A 79 -12.97 7.80 -16.16
C CYS A 79 -13.92 7.40 -17.29
N THR A 80 -15.15 7.02 -16.96
CA THR A 80 -16.19 6.62 -17.92
C THR A 80 -16.63 7.80 -18.77
N GLU A 81 -16.76 8.97 -18.20
CA GLU A 81 -17.16 10.21 -18.86
C GLU A 81 -16.00 10.99 -19.48
N GLY A 82 -14.75 10.58 -19.20
CA GLY A 82 -13.54 11.16 -19.79
C GLY A 82 -12.99 12.40 -19.08
N HIS A 83 -13.46 12.71 -17.86
CA HIS A 83 -13.06 13.90 -17.09
C HIS A 83 -12.60 13.57 -15.65
N CYS A 84 -11.93 12.46 -15.47
CA CYS A 84 -11.36 12.08 -14.18
C CYS A 84 -10.30 13.10 -13.72
N THR A 85 -10.53 13.73 -12.57
CA THR A 85 -9.63 14.75 -11.99
C THR A 85 -8.25 14.21 -11.63
N PHE A 86 -8.14 12.91 -11.33
CA PHE A 86 -6.87 12.25 -10.99
C PHE A 86 -6.08 11.78 -12.22
N ARG A 87 -6.65 11.87 -13.44
CA ARG A 87 -6.01 11.34 -14.64
C ARG A 87 -4.71 12.06 -14.97
N ASP A 88 -4.73 13.38 -14.87
CA ASP A 88 -3.62 14.26 -15.22
C ASP A 88 -3.03 14.98 -13.99
N ALA A 89 -3.55 14.67 -12.77
CA ALA A 89 -3.05 15.27 -11.53
C ALA A 89 -1.56 14.92 -11.31
N ASP A 90 -0.83 15.88 -10.76
CA ASP A 90 0.55 15.62 -10.32
C ASP A 90 0.51 14.74 -9.07
N ILE A 91 1.21 13.59 -9.13
CA ILE A 91 1.27 12.66 -8.01
C ILE A 91 1.92 13.30 -6.79
N GLU A 92 2.94 14.16 -7.00
CA GLU A 92 3.57 14.89 -5.90
C GLU A 92 2.60 15.88 -5.24
N GLU A 93 1.60 16.38 -5.96
CA GLU A 93 0.55 17.22 -5.39
C GLU A 93 -0.47 16.42 -4.57
N LEU A 94 -0.79 15.20 -4.99
CA LEU A 94 -1.72 14.32 -4.27
C LEU A 94 -1.19 13.88 -2.90
N ILE A 95 0.14 13.79 -2.77
CA ILE A 95 0.82 13.29 -1.58
C ILE A 95 1.56 14.37 -0.80
N ARG A 96 1.16 15.63 -0.95
CA ARG A 96 1.76 16.73 -0.16
C ARG A 96 1.67 16.41 1.33
N PRO A 97 2.77 16.62 2.09
CA PRO A 97 2.74 16.41 3.52
C PRO A 97 1.69 17.32 4.16
N ALA A 98 0.84 16.72 4.98
CA ALA A 98 -0.12 17.44 5.79
C ALA A 98 0.56 18.43 6.74
N VAL A 99 -0.17 19.40 7.24
CA VAL A 99 0.31 20.35 8.23
C VAL A 99 0.82 19.61 9.46
N THR A 100 2.05 19.90 9.88
CA THR A 100 2.62 19.34 11.11
C THR A 100 2.05 20.10 12.31
N VAL A 101 1.23 19.45 13.11
CA VAL A 101 0.68 19.98 14.35
C VAL A 101 1.56 19.49 15.52
N PRO A 102 2.06 20.39 16.39
CA PRO A 102 2.86 20.00 17.57
C PRO A 102 2.06 19.11 18.54
N ASP A 103 2.76 18.21 19.22
CA ASP A 103 2.14 17.24 20.16
C ASP A 103 1.31 17.92 21.26
N TRP A 104 1.78 19.07 21.78
CA TRP A 104 1.04 19.83 22.78
C TRP A 104 -0.31 20.35 22.25
N ALA A 105 -0.37 20.75 20.97
CA ALA A 105 -1.62 21.23 20.35
C ALA A 105 -2.59 20.08 20.04
N ARG A 106 -2.05 18.91 19.68
CA ARG A 106 -2.86 17.68 19.53
C ARG A 106 -3.50 17.31 20.88
N ALA A 107 -2.69 17.31 21.96
CA ALA A 107 -3.17 16.99 23.29
C ALA A 107 -4.25 17.98 23.80
N GLU A 108 -4.11 19.29 23.50
CA GLU A 108 -5.09 20.31 23.86
C GLU A 108 -6.42 20.13 23.08
N ALA A 109 -6.35 19.61 21.85
CA ALA A 109 -7.50 19.34 20.99
C ALA A 109 -8.08 17.92 21.16
N ASP A 110 -7.56 17.12 22.08
CA ASP A 110 -7.96 15.73 22.33
C ASP A 110 -7.77 14.80 21.10
N ILE A 111 -6.76 15.12 20.27
CA ILE A 111 -6.39 14.35 19.08
C ILE A 111 -5.29 13.34 19.46
N ALA A 112 -5.46 12.05 19.10
CA ALA A 112 -4.47 11.03 19.38
C ALA A 112 -3.11 11.33 18.71
N PRO A 113 -1.96 11.00 19.35
CA PRO A 113 -0.64 11.33 18.81
C PRO A 113 -0.34 10.71 17.44
N ASP A 114 -0.93 9.56 17.15
CA ASP A 114 -0.81 8.75 15.93
C ASP A 114 -1.98 8.91 14.97
N ALA A 115 -2.98 9.75 15.31
CA ALA A 115 -4.10 10.01 14.42
C ALA A 115 -3.66 10.71 13.13
N LYS A 116 -4.22 10.28 12.01
CA LYS A 116 -4.12 10.99 10.75
C LYS A 116 -4.87 12.31 10.86
N LEU A 117 -4.35 13.35 10.23
CA LEU A 117 -4.93 14.69 10.29
C LEU A 117 -5.45 15.14 8.93
N ASP A 118 -6.63 15.74 8.94
CA ASP A 118 -7.18 16.48 7.82
C ASP A 118 -7.12 18.00 8.08
N CYS A 119 -7.07 18.76 6.99
CA CYS A 119 -6.96 20.20 7.01
C CYS A 119 -8.02 20.83 6.10
N TYR A 120 -8.89 21.65 6.69
CA TYR A 120 -9.93 22.40 5.99
C TYR A 120 -9.61 23.89 6.00
N VAL A 121 -9.76 24.51 4.84
CA VAL A 121 -9.56 25.95 4.67
C VAL A 121 -10.90 26.63 4.48
N ASP A 122 -11.22 27.57 5.35
CA ASP A 122 -12.33 28.49 5.15
C ASP A 122 -11.79 29.75 4.45
N GLU A 123 -12.04 29.85 3.16
CA GLU A 123 -11.53 30.94 2.31
C GLU A 123 -12.09 32.33 2.72
N ASP A 124 -13.32 32.39 3.24
CA ASP A 124 -13.97 33.65 3.61
C ASP A 124 -13.39 34.23 4.90
N SER A 125 -13.05 33.40 5.86
CA SER A 125 -12.49 33.82 7.16
C SER A 125 -10.96 33.76 7.21
N GLY A 126 -10.31 33.08 6.28
CA GLY A 126 -8.86 32.81 6.29
C GLY A 126 -8.43 31.88 7.44
N VAL A 127 -9.36 31.08 7.98
CA VAL A 127 -9.11 30.13 9.06
C VAL A 127 -8.76 28.78 8.47
N ILE A 128 -7.70 28.17 9.02
CA ILE A 128 -7.34 26.78 8.73
C ILE A 128 -7.73 25.94 9.95
N THR A 129 -8.61 24.97 9.75
CA THR A 129 -9.01 24.01 10.77
C THR A 129 -8.28 22.68 10.50
N VAL A 130 -7.61 22.18 11.52
CA VAL A 130 -6.98 20.85 11.49
C VAL A 130 -7.74 19.97 12.48
N CYS A 131 -8.17 18.80 12.02
CA CYS A 131 -8.87 17.81 12.85
C CYS A 131 -8.34 16.41 12.58
N GLU A 132 -8.80 15.42 13.33
CA GLU A 132 -8.58 14.02 13.03
C GLU A 132 -9.30 13.66 11.73
N ALA A 133 -8.63 12.92 10.84
CA ALA A 133 -9.21 12.47 9.59
C ALA A 133 -10.26 11.38 9.83
N ASP A 134 -11.29 11.37 9.02
CA ASP A 134 -12.35 10.35 9.08
C ASP A 134 -11.88 8.98 8.55
N ASN A 135 -10.73 8.94 7.86
CA ASN A 135 -10.17 7.75 7.23
C ASN A 135 -8.72 7.52 7.67
N ASP A 136 -8.37 6.26 7.89
CA ASP A 136 -7.01 5.87 8.30
C ASP A 136 -6.02 5.88 7.14
N PHE A 137 -6.47 5.63 5.90
CA PHE A 137 -5.65 5.52 4.71
C PHE A 137 -6.29 6.22 3.50
N ASP A 138 -5.44 6.88 2.70
CA ASP A 138 -5.77 7.46 1.41
C ASP A 138 -4.56 7.44 0.46
N LEU A 139 -4.63 8.12 -0.68
CA LEU A 139 -3.51 8.18 -1.64
C LEU A 139 -2.25 8.82 -1.06
N SER A 140 -2.34 9.67 -0.03
CA SER A 140 -1.18 10.31 0.58
C SER A 140 -0.28 9.32 1.33
N ASP A 141 -0.83 8.18 1.73
CA ASP A 141 -0.09 7.10 2.41
C ASP A 141 0.62 6.16 1.42
N VAL A 142 0.31 6.28 0.13
CA VAL A 142 0.89 5.44 -0.92
C VAL A 142 2.13 6.12 -1.50
N SER A 143 3.26 5.39 -1.52
CA SER A 143 4.50 5.92 -2.10
C SER A 143 4.30 6.42 -3.54
N PRO A 144 4.85 7.61 -3.92
CA PRO A 144 4.76 8.15 -5.28
C PRO A 144 5.18 7.15 -6.35
N VAL A 145 6.23 6.37 -6.10
CA VAL A 145 6.73 5.35 -7.03
C VAL A 145 5.67 4.30 -7.33
N ILE A 146 4.90 3.91 -6.31
CA ILE A 146 3.80 2.95 -6.45
C ILE A 146 2.64 3.59 -7.20
N LEU A 147 2.26 4.82 -6.88
CA LEU A 147 1.20 5.56 -7.59
C LEU A 147 1.52 5.72 -9.08
N TYR A 148 2.76 6.08 -9.42
CA TYR A 148 3.20 6.13 -10.82
C TYR A 148 3.10 4.77 -11.51
N ALA A 149 3.51 3.70 -10.83
CA ALA A 149 3.44 2.36 -11.39
C ALA A 149 1.99 1.89 -11.59
N LEU A 150 1.10 2.17 -10.63
CA LEU A 150 -0.32 1.86 -10.71
C LEU A 150 -1.00 2.64 -11.84
N ARG A 151 -0.77 3.96 -11.93
CA ARG A 151 -1.28 4.78 -13.04
C ARG A 151 -0.81 4.25 -14.40
N LYS A 152 0.47 3.89 -14.51
CA LYS A 152 1.06 3.34 -15.74
C LYS A 152 0.47 1.97 -16.10
N SER A 153 0.05 1.18 -15.14
CA SER A 153 -0.62 -0.11 -15.37
C SER A 153 -2.11 0.02 -15.69
N GLY A 154 -2.65 1.24 -15.68
CA GLY A 154 -4.05 1.52 -16.01
C GLY A 154 -4.98 1.59 -14.79
N CYS A 155 -4.44 1.62 -13.56
CA CYS A 155 -5.24 1.82 -12.35
C CYS A 155 -5.83 3.24 -12.33
N CYS A 156 -7.13 3.35 -12.07
CA CYS A 156 -7.79 4.62 -11.80
C CYS A 156 -7.47 5.04 -10.36
N LEU A 157 -6.72 6.14 -10.17
CA LEU A 157 -6.32 6.59 -8.85
C LEU A 157 -7.53 7.06 -8.01
N SER A 158 -8.57 7.63 -8.62
CA SER A 158 -9.80 7.98 -7.91
C SER A 158 -10.49 6.74 -7.34
N ALA A 159 -10.68 5.71 -8.16
CA ALA A 159 -11.26 4.46 -7.67
C ALA A 159 -10.38 3.75 -6.62
N LEU A 160 -9.06 3.92 -6.72
CA LEU A 160 -8.14 3.43 -5.70
C LEU A 160 -8.31 4.20 -4.39
N GLU A 161 -8.43 5.52 -4.44
CA GLU A 161 -8.67 6.35 -3.27
C GLU A 161 -9.99 5.97 -2.59
N ASP A 162 -11.09 5.88 -3.34
CA ASP A 162 -12.38 5.43 -2.82
C ASP A 162 -12.24 4.09 -2.10
N ALA A 163 -11.54 3.12 -2.72
CA ALA A 163 -11.32 1.81 -2.14
C ALA A 163 -10.43 1.81 -0.88
N LEU A 164 -9.48 2.74 -0.78
CA LEU A 164 -8.66 2.91 0.43
C LEU A 164 -9.47 3.51 1.58
N MET A 165 -10.34 4.49 1.26
CA MET A 165 -11.18 5.19 2.25
C MET A 165 -12.34 4.32 2.75
N GLU A 166 -12.86 3.43 1.92
CA GLU A 166 -14.00 2.56 2.28
C GLU A 166 -13.63 1.36 3.18
N ASN A 167 -12.39 1.23 3.62
CA ASN A 167 -11.88 0.14 4.49
C ASN A 167 -12.32 -1.29 4.07
N ASP A 168 -11.36 -2.14 3.78
CA ASP A 168 -11.52 -3.60 3.65
C ASP A 168 -12.36 -4.17 2.48
N ILE A 169 -13.05 -3.36 1.68
CA ILE A 169 -13.82 -3.86 0.51
C ILE A 169 -12.94 -4.63 -0.49
N ILE A 170 -11.66 -4.30 -0.57
CA ILE A 170 -10.69 -4.99 -1.45
C ILE A 170 -10.37 -6.40 -0.96
N TYR A 171 -10.59 -6.71 0.31
CA TYR A 171 -10.24 -8.00 0.93
C TYR A 171 -11.41 -8.96 1.09
N ASP A 172 -12.63 -8.51 0.90
CA ASP A 172 -13.86 -9.26 1.19
C ASP A 172 -14.49 -9.95 -0.04
N LYS A 173 -13.64 -10.28 -1.03
CA LYS A 173 -14.08 -11.08 -2.20
C LYS A 173 -13.31 -12.36 -2.36
#